data_eaa72f634f4b756d3e4fb5cddd11fe3b
#
_entry.id   eaa72f634f4b756d3e4fb5cddd11fe3b
#
_cell.length_a   1.000
_cell.length_b   1.000
_cell.length_c   1.000
_cell.angle_alpha   90.00
_cell.angle_beta   90.00
_cell.angle_gamma   90.00
#
_symmetry.space_group_name_H-M   'P 1'
#
loop_
_entity.id
_entity.type
_entity.pdbx_description
1 polymer ?
#
loop_
_entity_poly.entity_id
_entity_poly.type
_entity_poly.pdbx_seq_one_letter_code
_entity_poly.pdbx_strand_id
1 'polypeptide(L)'
;MNIQTERQDFHPELVSRRSEMIAWGSALLVDVVWILLLLTGQYFSFWLPILGVPLTLIAIGISLSNWVDRHTIIKLDEQEISFSNGLRHTTLRWNEIQEVRVLPAQWGKKIQVFGQESYFGFYTHGEVFAHGRSLGRTGFVDGDFILQNILDKAKLSAVKQIVVGDQQEGYYYSRK
;
A
#
# COMPACT_ATOMS: atom_id res chain seq x y z
N MET A 1 8.54 38.92 4.56
CA MET A 1 8.74 37.95 3.47
C MET A 1 8.28 36.62 4.01
N ASN A 2 7.00 36.25 3.78
CA ASN A 2 6.45 34.97 4.24
C ASN A 2 7.04 33.87 3.34
N ILE A 3 8.02 33.16 3.85
CA ILE A 3 8.45 31.89 3.26
C ILE A 3 7.30 30.93 3.57
N GLN A 4 6.39 30.75 2.62
CA GLN A 4 5.47 29.62 2.68
C GLN A 4 6.33 28.37 2.55
N THR A 5 6.50 27.67 3.66
CA THR A 5 7.12 26.37 3.74
C THR A 5 6.32 25.45 2.82
N GLU A 6 6.89 25.08 1.70
CA GLU A 6 6.20 24.32 0.65
C GLU A 6 6.07 22.87 1.13
N ARG A 7 5.01 22.64 1.90
CA ARG A 7 4.63 21.30 2.33
C ARG A 7 4.09 20.55 1.13
N GLN A 8 4.71 19.44 0.78
CA GLN A 8 4.29 18.59 -0.32
C GLN A 8 3.59 17.35 0.21
N ASP A 9 2.34 17.16 -0.23
CA ASP A 9 1.49 16.03 0.15
C ASP A 9 1.40 15.05 -1.03
N PHE A 10 1.74 13.78 -0.78
CA PHE A 10 1.72 12.71 -1.78
C PHE A 10 0.72 11.63 -1.39
N HIS A 11 -0.04 11.17 -2.38
CA HIS A 11 -1.02 10.09 -2.23
C HIS A 11 -0.69 8.94 -3.18
N PRO A 12 -0.95 7.69 -2.78
CA PRO A 12 -0.81 6.56 -3.69
C PRO A 12 -1.90 6.62 -4.76
N GLU A 13 -1.63 6.00 -5.90
CA GLU A 13 -2.65 5.82 -6.94
C GLU A 13 -3.74 4.88 -6.43
N LEU A 14 -4.98 5.35 -6.47
CA LEU A 14 -6.12 4.60 -5.94
C LEU A 14 -6.56 3.52 -6.93
N VAL A 15 -6.70 2.30 -6.46
CA VAL A 15 -7.28 1.20 -7.23
C VAL A 15 -8.76 1.49 -7.53
N SER A 16 -9.20 1.10 -8.72
CA SER A 16 -10.58 1.29 -9.16
C SER A 16 -11.58 0.64 -8.19
N ARG A 17 -12.63 1.37 -7.84
CA ARG A 17 -13.75 0.87 -7.02
C ARG A 17 -14.54 -0.29 -7.68
N ARG A 18 -14.29 -0.58 -8.95
CA ARG A 18 -15.00 -1.66 -9.65
C ARG A 18 -14.79 -3.02 -9.01
N SER A 19 -13.56 -3.34 -8.59
CA SER A 19 -13.26 -4.61 -7.92
C SER A 19 -14.00 -4.75 -6.59
N GLU A 20 -14.09 -3.68 -5.83
CA GLU A 20 -14.83 -3.62 -4.57
C GLU A 20 -16.35 -3.83 -4.81
N MET A 21 -16.91 -3.14 -5.80
CA MET A 21 -18.33 -3.28 -6.17
C MET A 21 -18.66 -4.68 -6.67
N ILE A 22 -17.79 -5.30 -7.47
CA ILE A 22 -17.97 -6.68 -7.96
C ILE A 22 -17.90 -7.67 -6.79
N ALA A 23 -16.93 -7.50 -5.88
CA ALA A 23 -16.77 -8.37 -4.72
C ALA A 23 -18.02 -8.32 -3.82
N TRP A 24 -18.50 -7.12 -3.48
CA TRP A 24 -19.72 -6.95 -2.69
C TRP A 24 -20.96 -7.43 -3.43
N GLY A 25 -21.09 -7.15 -4.73
CA GLY A 25 -22.22 -7.61 -5.54
C GLY A 25 -22.32 -9.15 -5.59
N SER A 26 -21.20 -9.84 -5.75
CA SER A 26 -21.16 -11.32 -5.74
C SER A 26 -21.44 -11.89 -4.36
N ALA A 27 -20.86 -11.32 -3.28
CA ALA A 27 -21.11 -11.77 -1.92
C ALA A 27 -22.59 -11.61 -1.55
N LEU A 28 -23.16 -10.41 -1.73
CA LEU A 28 -24.57 -10.14 -1.44
C LEU A 28 -25.50 -11.01 -2.25
N LEU A 29 -25.21 -11.28 -3.52
CA LEU A 29 -26.07 -12.15 -4.34
C LEU A 29 -26.14 -13.57 -3.76
N VAL A 30 -25.01 -14.14 -3.37
CA VAL A 30 -24.97 -15.49 -2.76
C VAL A 30 -25.66 -15.50 -1.41
N ASP A 31 -25.41 -14.50 -0.57
CA ASP A 31 -26.00 -14.40 0.77
C ASP A 31 -27.52 -14.21 0.72
N VAL A 32 -28.02 -13.36 -0.19
CA VAL A 32 -29.47 -13.15 -0.38
C VAL A 32 -30.15 -14.43 -0.87
N VAL A 33 -29.55 -15.13 -1.85
CA VAL A 33 -30.11 -16.43 -2.32
C VAL A 33 -30.13 -17.43 -1.18
N TRP A 34 -29.10 -17.51 -0.37
CA TRP A 34 -29.04 -18.40 0.79
C TRP A 34 -30.15 -18.07 1.81
N ILE A 35 -30.32 -16.80 2.17
CA ILE A 35 -31.37 -16.35 3.10
C ILE A 35 -32.77 -16.67 2.55
N LEU A 36 -33.04 -16.43 1.26
CA LEU A 36 -34.31 -16.72 0.64
C LEU A 36 -34.62 -18.22 0.68
N LEU A 37 -33.65 -19.10 0.43
CA LEU A 37 -33.84 -20.55 0.54
C LEU A 37 -34.15 -21.00 1.97
N LEU A 38 -33.50 -20.38 2.96
CA LEU A 38 -33.81 -20.63 4.38
C LEU A 38 -35.22 -20.22 4.73
N LEU A 39 -35.69 -19.04 4.27
CA LEU A 39 -37.02 -18.52 4.57
C LEU A 39 -38.14 -19.32 3.87
N THR A 40 -37.88 -19.88 2.70
CA THR A 40 -38.85 -20.69 1.95
C THR A 40 -38.91 -22.14 2.40
N GLY A 41 -38.08 -22.54 3.38
CA GLY A 41 -38.04 -23.92 3.89
C GLY A 41 -37.53 -24.95 2.88
N GLN A 42 -36.91 -24.50 1.79
CA GLN A 42 -36.31 -25.39 0.84
C GLN A 42 -35.02 -26.00 1.39
N TYR A 43 -34.70 -27.22 0.97
CA TYR A 43 -33.57 -27.98 1.49
C TYR A 43 -32.28 -27.16 1.53
N PHE A 44 -31.66 -27.16 2.69
CA PHE A 44 -30.42 -26.48 2.98
C PHE A 44 -29.28 -26.96 2.07
N SER A 45 -28.89 -26.15 1.08
CA SER A 45 -27.72 -26.43 0.28
C SER A 45 -26.47 -26.02 1.07
N PHE A 46 -25.71 -26.98 1.55
CA PHE A 46 -24.48 -26.77 2.31
C PHE A 46 -23.41 -25.96 1.53
N TRP A 47 -23.49 -25.95 0.20
CA TRP A 47 -22.55 -25.24 -0.66
C TRP A 47 -22.71 -23.72 -0.63
N LEU A 48 -23.90 -23.20 -0.36
CA LEU A 48 -24.11 -21.75 -0.35
C LEU A 48 -23.34 -21.03 0.76
N PRO A 49 -23.39 -21.46 2.04
CA PRO A 49 -22.57 -20.84 3.07
C PRO A 49 -21.05 -21.06 2.86
N ILE A 50 -20.64 -22.19 2.28
CA ILE A 50 -19.23 -22.44 1.92
C ILE A 50 -18.74 -21.44 0.87
N LEU A 51 -19.59 -20.95 -0.02
CA LEU A 51 -19.25 -19.93 -1.01
C LEU A 51 -19.47 -18.51 -0.46
N GLY A 52 -20.56 -18.25 0.25
CA GLY A 52 -20.93 -16.93 0.75
C GLY A 52 -19.93 -16.38 1.76
N VAL A 53 -19.55 -17.17 2.76
CA VAL A 53 -18.62 -16.73 3.80
C VAL A 53 -17.24 -16.31 3.23
N PRO A 54 -16.56 -17.11 2.39
CA PRO A 54 -15.31 -16.66 1.78
C PRO A 54 -15.46 -15.42 0.89
N LEU A 55 -16.55 -15.32 0.10
CA LEU A 55 -16.79 -14.14 -0.75
C LEU A 55 -16.96 -12.87 0.09
N THR A 56 -17.72 -12.96 1.17
CA THR A 56 -17.89 -11.83 2.10
C THR A 56 -16.56 -11.44 2.76
N LEU A 57 -15.77 -12.41 3.21
CA LEU A 57 -14.45 -12.12 3.77
C LEU A 57 -13.51 -11.47 2.75
N ILE A 58 -13.53 -11.92 1.49
CA ILE A 58 -12.77 -11.30 0.40
C ILE A 58 -13.25 -9.86 0.16
N ALA A 59 -14.56 -9.63 0.10
CA ALA A 59 -15.12 -8.29 -0.08
C ALA A 59 -14.70 -7.34 1.05
N ILE A 60 -14.75 -7.79 2.30
CA ILE A 60 -14.25 -7.03 3.46
C ILE A 60 -12.75 -6.73 3.31
N GLY A 61 -11.94 -7.71 2.95
CA GLY A 61 -10.50 -7.54 2.75
C GLY A 61 -10.18 -6.50 1.67
N ILE A 62 -10.88 -6.55 0.53
CA ILE A 62 -10.74 -5.55 -0.56
C ILE A 62 -11.14 -4.16 -0.07
N SER A 63 -12.27 -4.04 0.63
CA SER A 63 -12.73 -2.76 1.18
C SER A 63 -11.77 -2.17 2.19
N LEU A 64 -11.21 -3.00 3.08
CA LEU A 64 -10.22 -2.58 4.06
C LEU A 64 -8.93 -2.10 3.38
N SER A 65 -8.44 -2.84 2.39
CA SER A 65 -7.27 -2.42 1.59
C SER A 65 -7.50 -1.08 0.91
N ASN A 66 -8.64 -0.92 0.22
CA ASN A 66 -9.00 0.33 -0.43
C ASN A 66 -9.16 1.50 0.56
N TRP A 67 -9.65 1.20 1.77
CA TRP A 67 -9.78 2.21 2.82
C TRP A 67 -8.40 2.68 3.30
N VAL A 68 -7.46 1.74 3.54
CA VAL A 68 -6.08 2.06 3.92
C VAL A 68 -5.41 2.90 2.83
N ASP A 69 -5.51 2.49 1.55
CA ASP A 69 -4.89 3.22 0.44
C ASP A 69 -5.41 4.66 0.33
N ARG A 70 -6.71 4.88 0.55
CA ARG A 70 -7.32 6.23 0.55
C ARG A 70 -6.86 7.11 1.71
N HIS A 71 -6.48 6.52 2.83
CA HIS A 71 -5.99 7.24 4.01
C HIS A 71 -4.45 7.29 4.05
N THR A 72 -3.79 6.70 3.06
CA THR A 72 -2.33 6.73 2.97
C THR A 72 -1.87 8.05 2.37
N ILE A 73 -1.02 8.74 3.12
CA ILE A 73 -0.42 10.01 2.73
C ILE A 73 1.02 10.08 3.23
N ILE A 74 1.91 10.58 2.37
CA ILE A 74 3.27 10.97 2.74
C ILE A 74 3.36 12.48 2.61
N LYS A 75 3.85 13.14 3.64
CA LYS A 75 4.07 14.58 3.66
C LYS A 75 5.54 14.87 3.85
N LEU A 76 6.09 15.63 2.92
CA LEU A 76 7.46 16.13 3.00
C LEU A 76 7.44 17.57 3.49
N ASP A 77 8.19 17.82 4.54
CA ASP A 77 8.44 19.15 5.10
C ASP A 77 9.95 19.45 5.05
N GLU A 78 10.35 20.68 5.40
CA GLU A 78 11.76 21.05 5.48
C GLU A 78 12.52 20.29 6.57
N GLN A 79 11.87 19.96 7.68
CA GLN A 79 12.49 19.37 8.87
C GLN A 79 12.22 17.88 9.05
N GLU A 80 11.11 17.39 8.47
CA GLU A 80 10.61 16.05 8.74
C GLU A 80 9.86 15.44 7.56
N ILE A 81 9.69 14.13 7.62
CA ILE A 81 8.78 13.38 6.78
C ILE A 81 7.72 12.71 7.65
N SER A 82 6.47 12.81 7.28
CA SER A 82 5.39 12.10 7.95
C SER A 82 4.68 11.13 7.01
N PHE A 83 4.37 9.97 7.54
CA PHE A 83 3.60 8.91 6.88
C PHE A 83 2.35 8.62 7.71
N SER A 84 1.21 8.53 7.07
CA SER A 84 -0.04 8.08 7.68
C SER A 84 -0.79 7.17 6.72
N ASN A 85 -1.44 6.13 7.23
CA ASN A 85 -2.30 5.23 6.45
C ASN A 85 -3.67 4.99 7.12
N GLY A 86 -4.10 5.92 7.97
CA GLY A 86 -5.34 5.80 8.72
C GLY A 86 -5.27 4.87 9.94
N LEU A 87 -4.40 3.85 9.93
CA LEU A 87 -4.17 2.92 11.06
C LEU A 87 -2.92 3.32 11.86
N ARG A 88 -1.94 3.91 11.21
CA ARG A 88 -0.65 4.26 11.80
C ARG A 88 -0.22 5.63 11.31
N HIS A 89 0.33 6.41 12.23
CA HIS A 89 1.00 7.66 11.93
C HIS A 89 2.45 7.58 12.40
N THR A 90 3.38 8.01 11.56
CA THR A 90 4.82 7.99 11.86
C THR A 90 5.42 9.28 11.32
N THR A 91 6.13 10.01 12.15
CA THR A 91 6.90 11.20 11.78
C THR A 91 8.36 10.95 12.09
N LEU A 92 9.23 11.27 11.15
CA LEU A 92 10.68 11.13 11.27
C LEU A 92 11.34 12.44 10.86
N ARG A 93 12.17 13.01 11.72
CA ARG A 93 13.04 14.12 11.34
C ARG A 93 14.16 13.61 10.42
N TRP A 94 14.61 14.45 9.51
CA TRP A 94 15.66 14.05 8.56
C TRP A 94 16.94 13.55 9.25
N ASN A 95 17.28 14.09 10.43
CA ASN A 95 18.43 13.67 11.23
C ASN A 95 18.19 12.35 12.00
N GLU A 96 16.97 11.90 12.16
CA GLU A 96 16.63 10.62 12.83
C GLU A 96 16.65 9.44 11.86
N ILE A 97 16.60 9.68 10.55
CA ILE A 97 16.64 8.63 9.56
C ILE A 97 18.02 8.04 9.50
N GLN A 98 18.12 6.74 9.79
CA GLN A 98 19.37 6.00 9.83
C GLN A 98 19.62 5.21 8.56
N GLU A 99 18.54 4.66 7.99
CA GLU A 99 18.62 3.67 6.93
C GLU A 99 17.41 3.73 6.01
N VAL A 100 17.67 3.52 4.72
CA VAL A 100 16.64 3.32 3.70
C VAL A 100 16.95 2.05 2.92
N ARG A 101 15.98 1.15 2.86
CA ARG A 101 16.05 -0.07 2.04
C ARG A 101 15.12 0.06 0.85
N VAL A 102 15.65 -0.21 -0.32
CA VAL A 102 14.88 -0.30 -1.56
C VAL A 102 14.90 -1.75 -1.98
N LEU A 103 13.78 -2.42 -1.86
CA LEU A 103 13.64 -3.84 -2.16
C LEU A 103 12.77 -4.01 -3.40
N PRO A 104 13.12 -4.94 -4.29
CA PRO A 104 12.23 -5.30 -5.38
C PRO A 104 10.93 -5.90 -4.81
N ALA A 105 9.82 -5.59 -5.44
CA ALA A 105 8.53 -6.14 -5.09
C ALA A 105 7.83 -6.61 -6.36
N GLN A 106 6.82 -7.46 -6.21
CA GLN A 106 6.07 -8.01 -7.34
C GLN A 106 5.49 -6.90 -8.23
N TRP A 107 5.15 -5.76 -7.64
CA TRP A 107 4.62 -4.59 -8.32
C TRP A 107 5.39 -3.34 -7.87
N GLY A 108 6.41 -2.95 -8.64
CA GLY A 108 7.26 -1.81 -8.31
C GLY A 108 8.38 -2.10 -7.31
N LYS A 109 8.77 -1.10 -6.54
CA LYS A 109 9.79 -1.22 -5.49
C LYS A 109 9.17 -0.95 -4.13
N LYS A 110 9.55 -1.70 -3.12
CA LYS A 110 9.20 -1.45 -1.72
C LYS A 110 10.30 -0.63 -1.08
N ILE A 111 9.97 0.58 -0.64
CA ILE A 111 10.87 1.46 0.09
C ILE A 111 10.53 1.36 1.57
N GLN A 112 11.55 1.11 2.39
CA GLN A 112 11.45 1.07 3.84
C GLN A 112 12.39 2.11 4.42
N VAL A 113 11.86 3.02 5.24
CA VAL A 113 12.59 4.10 5.88
C VAL A 113 12.64 3.81 7.37
N PHE A 114 13.84 3.68 7.92
CA PHE A 114 14.08 3.37 9.32
C PHE A 114 14.65 4.59 10.03
N GLY A 115 14.00 5.00 11.10
CA GLY A 115 14.49 5.97 12.06
C GLY A 115 15.08 5.28 13.30
N GLN A 116 15.35 6.04 14.35
CA GLN A 116 15.87 5.52 15.61
C GLN A 116 14.86 4.62 16.34
N GLU A 117 13.61 5.05 16.45
CA GLU A 117 12.57 4.36 17.23
C GLU A 117 11.39 3.90 16.37
N SER A 118 11.27 4.44 15.16
CA SER A 118 10.14 4.15 14.30
C SER A 118 10.56 3.93 12.85
N TYR A 119 9.69 3.30 12.08
CA TYR A 119 9.91 3.06 10.67
C TYR A 119 8.58 3.15 9.92
N PHE A 120 8.64 3.40 8.63
CA PHE A 120 7.50 3.23 7.73
C PHE A 120 7.98 2.66 6.39
N GLY A 121 7.03 2.24 5.57
CA GLY A 121 7.34 1.75 4.24
C GLY A 121 6.21 2.07 3.27
N PHE A 122 6.59 2.26 2.02
CA PHE A 122 5.67 2.51 0.92
C PHE A 122 6.14 1.82 -0.36
N TYR A 123 5.25 1.74 -1.34
CA TYR A 123 5.56 1.18 -2.65
C TYR A 123 5.67 2.30 -3.67
N THR A 124 6.65 2.21 -4.55
CA THR A 124 6.67 3.05 -5.75
C THR A 124 5.60 2.58 -6.72
N HIS A 125 5.32 3.41 -7.72
CA HIS A 125 4.38 3.06 -8.79
C HIS A 125 4.74 1.71 -9.43
N GLY A 126 3.74 0.84 -9.54
CA GLY A 126 3.85 -0.46 -10.18
C GLY A 126 2.54 -0.86 -10.85
N GLU A 127 2.64 -1.53 -12.00
CA GLU A 127 1.49 -2.10 -12.68
C GLU A 127 1.19 -3.50 -12.15
N VAL A 128 -0.07 -3.74 -11.82
CA VAL A 128 -0.56 -5.04 -11.37
C VAL A 128 -1.01 -5.83 -12.58
N PHE A 129 -0.33 -6.92 -12.87
CA PHE A 129 -0.68 -7.83 -13.96
C PHE A 129 -1.25 -9.15 -13.42
N ALA A 130 -2.34 -9.63 -14.02
CA ALA A 130 -2.79 -11.00 -13.85
C ALA A 130 -3.21 -11.57 -15.19
N HIS A 131 -2.75 -12.79 -15.50
CA HIS A 131 -3.02 -13.47 -16.76
C HIS A 131 -2.70 -12.63 -18.01
N GLY A 132 -1.61 -11.84 -17.98
CA GLY A 132 -1.19 -10.98 -19.09
C GLY A 132 -2.03 -9.72 -19.32
N ARG A 133 -2.96 -9.40 -18.42
CA ARG A 133 -3.77 -8.18 -18.47
C ARG A 133 -3.41 -7.26 -17.31
N SER A 134 -3.26 -5.96 -17.58
CA SER A 134 -3.14 -4.95 -16.54
C SER A 134 -4.46 -4.84 -15.78
N LEU A 135 -4.44 -5.13 -14.49
CA LEU A 135 -5.59 -5.01 -13.59
C LEU A 135 -5.69 -3.63 -12.96
N GLY A 136 -4.60 -2.88 -12.95
CA GLY A 136 -4.53 -1.55 -12.35
C GLY A 136 -3.10 -1.18 -11.99
N ARG A 137 -3.00 -0.07 -11.30
CA ARG A 137 -1.74 0.49 -10.82
C ARG A 137 -1.83 0.63 -9.32
N THR A 138 -0.69 0.57 -8.64
CA THR A 138 -0.61 0.70 -7.18
C THR A 138 0.65 1.44 -6.79
N GLY A 139 0.68 1.97 -5.57
CA GLY A 139 1.81 2.68 -5.01
C GLY A 139 1.81 4.17 -5.37
N PHE A 140 2.90 4.84 -5.02
CA PHE A 140 3.06 6.27 -5.25
C PHE A 140 3.66 6.53 -6.63
N VAL A 141 2.97 7.31 -7.47
CA VAL A 141 3.48 7.73 -8.79
C VAL A 141 4.80 8.46 -8.62
N ASP A 142 4.88 9.34 -7.62
CA ASP A 142 6.07 10.12 -7.29
C ASP A 142 7.02 9.38 -6.35
N GLY A 143 6.93 8.05 -6.26
CA GLY A 143 7.68 7.26 -5.28
C GLY A 143 9.20 7.38 -5.42
N ASP A 144 9.73 7.46 -6.64
CA ASP A 144 11.16 7.68 -6.87
C ASP A 144 11.60 9.11 -6.49
N PHE A 145 10.74 10.11 -6.72
CA PHE A 145 10.96 11.50 -6.28
C PHE A 145 10.98 11.60 -4.75
N ILE A 146 10.03 10.95 -4.07
CA ILE A 146 9.98 10.86 -2.60
C ILE A 146 11.27 10.22 -2.09
N LEU A 147 11.72 9.11 -2.70
CA LEU A 147 12.95 8.43 -2.32
C LEU A 147 14.17 9.36 -2.45
N GLN A 148 14.33 10.05 -3.57
CA GLN A 148 15.45 10.98 -3.77
C GLN A 148 15.45 12.08 -2.73
N ASN A 149 14.29 12.71 -2.44
CA ASN A 149 14.19 13.70 -1.37
C ASN A 149 14.61 13.16 0.00
N ILE A 150 14.21 11.91 0.33
CA ILE A 150 14.63 11.27 1.58
C ILE A 150 16.14 11.11 1.62
N LEU A 151 16.76 10.60 0.55
CA LEU A 151 18.21 10.38 0.49
C LEU A 151 18.99 11.69 0.61
N ASP A 152 18.56 12.74 -0.09
CA ASP A 152 19.22 14.04 -0.11
C ASP A 152 19.10 14.77 1.24
N LYS A 153 17.86 14.86 1.78
CA LYS A 153 17.62 15.58 3.04
C LYS A 153 18.19 14.85 4.26
N ALA A 154 18.13 13.52 4.28
CA ALA A 154 18.73 12.70 5.34
C ALA A 154 20.24 12.50 5.15
N LYS A 155 20.83 12.95 4.01
CA LYS A 155 22.26 12.80 3.66
C LYS A 155 22.72 11.35 3.71
N LEU A 156 21.93 10.45 3.14
CA LEU A 156 22.24 9.02 3.08
C LEU A 156 23.05 8.73 1.81
N SER A 157 23.99 7.81 1.93
CA SER A 157 24.79 7.33 0.80
C SER A 157 24.58 5.83 0.58
N ALA A 158 24.69 5.39 -0.67
CA ALA A 158 24.62 3.97 -1.01
C ALA A 158 25.80 3.23 -0.33
N VAL A 159 25.48 2.23 0.48
CA VAL A 159 26.47 1.44 1.22
C VAL A 159 26.61 0.05 0.62
N LYS A 160 25.50 -0.56 0.18
CA LYS A 160 25.51 -1.93 -0.29
C LYS A 160 24.39 -2.20 -1.28
N GLN A 161 24.71 -2.97 -2.29
CA GLN A 161 23.74 -3.65 -3.14
C GLN A 161 23.39 -4.98 -2.50
N ILE A 162 22.12 -5.27 -2.36
CA ILE A 162 21.62 -6.54 -1.79
C ILE A 162 21.03 -7.34 -2.92
N VAL A 163 21.49 -8.57 -3.09
CA VAL A 163 20.87 -9.52 -4.01
C VAL A 163 19.73 -10.18 -3.25
N VAL A 164 18.49 -9.97 -3.73
CA VAL A 164 17.27 -10.57 -3.17
C VAL A 164 16.75 -11.59 -4.19
N GLY A 165 17.02 -12.88 -3.94
CA GLY A 165 16.68 -13.96 -4.87
C GLY A 165 17.62 -13.99 -6.09
N ASP A 166 17.32 -14.86 -7.06
CA ASP A 166 18.24 -15.21 -8.16
C ASP A 166 18.50 -14.08 -9.18
N GLN A 167 17.72 -12.99 -9.21
CA GLN A 167 17.86 -11.94 -10.22
C GLN A 167 17.41 -10.53 -9.79
N GLN A 168 17.07 -10.29 -8.52
CA GLN A 168 16.53 -9.00 -8.10
C GLN A 168 17.52 -8.26 -7.19
N GLU A 169 17.89 -7.05 -7.59
CA GLU A 169 18.81 -6.20 -6.86
C GLU A 169 18.04 -5.25 -5.93
N GLY A 170 18.38 -5.28 -4.65
CA GLY A 170 17.97 -4.29 -3.66
C GLY A 170 19.10 -3.32 -3.33
N TYR A 171 18.76 -2.12 -2.91
CA TYR A 171 19.72 -1.10 -2.52
C TYR A 171 19.55 -0.74 -1.05
N TYR A 172 20.68 -0.53 -0.42
CA TYR A 172 20.77 -0.15 0.97
C TYR A 172 21.49 1.18 1.10
N TYR A 173 20.88 2.14 1.76
CA TYR A 173 21.42 3.46 2.00
C TYR A 173 21.51 3.68 3.50
N SER A 174 22.65 4.15 3.98
CA SER A 174 22.82 4.52 5.39
C SER A 174 23.64 5.78 5.53
N ARG A 175 23.58 6.34 6.73
CA ARG A 175 24.44 7.44 7.11
C ARG A 175 25.88 6.91 7.32
N LYS A 176 26.89 7.65 6.80
CA LYS A 176 28.31 7.37 7.03
C LYS A 176 28.72 7.77 8.44
#